data_112171549d3b0b46699399ce559c2541
#
_entry.id   112171549d3b0b46699399ce559c2541
#
_cell.length_a   1.000
_cell.length_b   1.000
_cell.length_c   1.000
_cell.angle_alpha   90.00
_cell.angle_beta   90.00
_cell.angle_gamma   90.00
#
_symmetry.space_group_name_H-M   'P 1'
#
loop_
_entity.id
_entity.type
_entity.pdbx_description
1 polymer ?
#
loop_
_entity_poly.entity_id
_entity_poly.type
_entity_poly.pdbx_seq_one_letter_code
_entity_poly.pdbx_strand_id
1 'polypeptide(L)'
;MLAGMIGAGVMVAVIVFFSYYKVDTVEVRGTSHYTDEEVKNMVLRGPMASNSVLAPLLYSTTNTEDIAYVDAFKVTQLNRNTICISVKEKKTVGCIRYLDSYIYFDRNGIFVEGSQNRDETVPYFDGIQVNSIVMDEKLDIKGDTVLNTAVALSTIFQKNDMIPDHIQFDSSYSISLIYGDITVQLGKDADLEEKMNRVIAILPKIQGKKGILHMESVATESNTFEEELEQKEVTAENWNGGYDEDGNYTGDGEYDE
;
A
#
# COMPACT_ATOMS: atom_id res chain seq x y z
N MET A 1 -65.29 -4.91 17.56
CA MET A 1 -64.52 -5.15 18.79
C MET A 1 -63.28 -6.02 18.54
N LEU A 2 -63.38 -7.17 17.82
CA LEU A 2 -62.22 -8.08 17.57
C LEU A 2 -61.04 -7.36 16.89
N ALA A 3 -61.26 -6.56 15.84
CA ALA A 3 -60.23 -5.83 15.12
C ALA A 3 -59.45 -4.81 16.01
N GLY A 4 -60.18 -4.16 16.93
CA GLY A 4 -59.58 -3.22 17.91
C GLY A 4 -58.67 -3.93 18.95
N MET A 5 -59.09 -5.11 19.38
CA MET A 5 -58.27 -5.92 20.32
C MET A 5 -57.00 -6.45 19.65
N ILE A 6 -57.09 -6.88 18.37
CA ILE A 6 -55.92 -7.29 17.58
C ILE A 6 -54.96 -6.10 17.38
N GLY A 7 -55.47 -4.94 17.01
CA GLY A 7 -54.67 -3.72 16.85
C GLY A 7 -53.95 -3.30 18.14
N ALA A 8 -54.62 -3.36 19.27
CA ALA A 8 -54.02 -3.07 20.58
C ALA A 8 -52.93 -4.09 20.95
N GLY A 9 -53.16 -5.37 20.68
CA GLY A 9 -52.16 -6.44 20.91
C GLY A 9 -50.90 -6.26 20.07
N VAL A 10 -51.07 -5.90 18.76
CA VAL A 10 -49.93 -5.62 17.88
C VAL A 10 -49.13 -4.40 18.37
N MET A 11 -49.83 -3.32 18.76
CA MET A 11 -49.17 -2.10 19.25
C MET A 11 -48.32 -2.40 20.53
N VAL A 12 -48.84 -3.18 21.47
CA VAL A 12 -48.11 -3.59 22.65
C VAL A 12 -46.91 -4.46 22.28
N ALA A 13 -47.07 -5.41 21.37
CA ALA A 13 -45.95 -6.25 20.89
C ALA A 13 -44.83 -5.41 20.25
N VAL A 14 -45.15 -4.40 19.44
CA VAL A 14 -44.18 -3.48 18.84
C VAL A 14 -43.44 -2.68 19.90
N ILE A 15 -44.15 -2.13 20.90
CA ILE A 15 -43.53 -1.37 21.98
C ILE A 15 -42.58 -2.25 22.81
N VAL A 16 -42.99 -3.48 23.10
CA VAL A 16 -42.18 -4.45 23.83
C VAL A 16 -40.94 -4.83 23.01
N PHE A 17 -41.10 -5.07 21.70
CA PHE A 17 -39.98 -5.38 20.79
C PHE A 17 -38.94 -4.25 20.76
N PHE A 18 -39.34 -3.00 20.55
CA PHE A 18 -38.42 -1.86 20.53
C PHE A 18 -37.78 -1.58 21.89
N SER A 19 -38.51 -1.79 23.01
CA SER A 19 -37.99 -1.63 24.34
C SER A 19 -37.01 -2.75 24.71
N TYR A 20 -37.31 -3.99 24.31
CA TYR A 20 -36.50 -5.16 24.65
C TYR A 20 -35.19 -5.23 23.88
N TYR A 21 -35.20 -4.85 22.61
CA TYR A 21 -34.04 -4.84 21.73
C TYR A 21 -33.42 -3.44 21.56
N LYS A 22 -33.57 -2.58 22.54
CA LYS A 22 -32.97 -1.25 22.51
C LYS A 22 -31.44 -1.37 22.56
N VAL A 23 -30.75 -0.65 21.67
CA VAL A 23 -29.29 -0.54 21.66
C VAL A 23 -28.84 0.37 22.79
N ASP A 24 -28.03 -0.16 23.69
CA ASP A 24 -27.38 0.59 24.78
C ASP A 24 -25.89 0.76 24.51
N THR A 25 -25.26 -0.21 23.81
CA THR A 25 -23.82 -0.19 23.51
C THR A 25 -23.58 -0.42 22.02
N VAL A 26 -22.69 0.40 21.47
CA VAL A 26 -22.18 0.26 20.09
C VAL A 26 -20.67 0.12 20.16
N GLU A 27 -20.17 -1.03 19.74
CA GLU A 27 -18.72 -1.26 19.54
C GLU A 27 -18.34 -0.91 18.11
N VAL A 28 -17.20 -0.26 17.93
CA VAL A 28 -16.62 0.00 16.60
C VAL A 28 -15.30 -0.74 16.49
N ARG A 29 -15.04 -1.36 15.34
CA ARG A 29 -13.81 -2.13 15.08
C ARG A 29 -13.36 -1.95 13.64
N GLY A 30 -12.03 -2.01 13.42
CA GLY A 30 -11.44 -2.10 12.08
C GLY A 30 -11.22 -0.76 11.38
N THR A 31 -11.14 0.34 12.15
CA THR A 31 -10.71 1.65 11.64
C THR A 31 -9.60 2.23 12.49
N SER A 32 -8.67 2.92 11.81
CA SER A 32 -7.62 3.74 12.41
C SER A 32 -7.80 5.22 12.09
N HIS A 33 -8.66 5.55 11.11
CA HIS A 33 -8.86 6.91 10.60
C HIS A 33 -10.04 7.66 11.24
N TYR A 34 -10.97 6.92 11.87
CA TYR A 34 -12.19 7.49 12.45
C TYR A 34 -12.36 7.10 13.90
N THR A 35 -12.88 8.03 14.69
CA THR A 35 -13.33 7.76 16.06
C THR A 35 -14.63 6.95 16.07
N ASP A 36 -14.88 6.24 17.17
CA ASP A 36 -16.13 5.47 17.35
C ASP A 36 -17.39 6.31 17.14
N GLU A 37 -17.34 7.59 17.58
CA GLU A 37 -18.46 8.52 17.48
C GLU A 37 -18.73 8.92 16.03
N GLU A 38 -17.68 9.18 15.26
CA GLU A 38 -17.78 9.49 13.82
C GLU A 38 -18.40 8.31 13.06
N VAL A 39 -17.90 7.10 13.29
CA VAL A 39 -18.44 5.88 12.66
C VAL A 39 -19.92 5.67 13.00
N LYS A 40 -20.30 5.83 14.28
CA LYS A 40 -21.72 5.76 14.70
C LYS A 40 -22.58 6.75 13.94
N ASN A 41 -22.12 8.00 13.82
CA ASN A 41 -22.85 9.06 13.12
C ASN A 41 -22.94 8.84 11.60
N MET A 42 -21.94 8.16 11.00
CA MET A 42 -21.95 7.79 9.58
C MET A 42 -22.97 6.69 9.30
N VAL A 43 -23.05 5.67 10.14
CA VAL A 43 -23.80 4.44 9.90
C VAL A 43 -25.22 4.51 10.48
N LEU A 44 -25.36 4.90 11.74
CA LEU A 44 -26.59 4.78 12.49
C LEU A 44 -27.48 6.04 12.31
N ARG A 45 -28.03 6.22 11.11
CA ARG A 45 -28.89 7.37 10.78
C ARG A 45 -30.34 6.96 10.72
N GLY A 46 -31.16 7.40 11.68
CA GLY A 46 -32.60 7.20 11.64
C GLY A 46 -33.17 6.41 12.81
N PRO A 47 -34.50 6.28 12.90
CA PRO A 47 -35.19 5.78 14.08
C PRO A 47 -34.97 4.29 14.38
N MET A 48 -34.62 3.50 13.35
CA MET A 48 -34.36 2.05 13.51
C MET A 48 -32.95 1.74 13.99
N ALA A 49 -32.04 2.73 14.05
CA ALA A 49 -30.68 2.60 14.54
C ALA A 49 -30.61 2.24 16.03
N SER A 50 -31.66 2.57 16.78
CA SER A 50 -31.79 2.26 18.21
C SER A 50 -32.25 0.83 18.52
N ASN A 51 -32.49 -0.02 17.50
CA ASN A 51 -32.92 -1.41 17.69
C ASN A 51 -31.84 -2.38 17.23
N SER A 52 -31.39 -3.25 18.12
CA SER A 52 -30.25 -4.16 17.88
C SER A 52 -30.52 -5.25 16.85
N VAL A 53 -31.75 -5.55 16.52
CA VAL A 53 -32.16 -6.51 15.48
C VAL A 53 -32.29 -5.81 14.13
N LEU A 54 -32.88 -4.62 14.12
CA LEU A 54 -33.13 -3.88 12.88
C LEU A 54 -31.91 -3.15 12.34
N ALA A 55 -31.03 -2.67 13.23
CA ALA A 55 -29.82 -1.97 12.81
C ALA A 55 -28.91 -2.81 11.87
N PRO A 56 -28.60 -4.09 12.16
CA PRO A 56 -27.83 -4.93 11.24
C PRO A 56 -28.50 -5.14 9.87
N LEU A 57 -29.82 -5.23 9.84
CA LEU A 57 -30.57 -5.47 8.60
C LEU A 57 -30.62 -4.23 7.68
N LEU A 58 -30.67 -3.04 8.27
CA LEU A 58 -30.92 -1.81 7.51
C LEU A 58 -29.65 -1.02 7.22
N TYR A 59 -28.63 -1.12 8.07
CA TYR A 59 -27.44 -0.26 7.96
C TYR A 59 -26.15 -0.98 7.55
N SER A 60 -26.17 -2.30 7.33
CA SER A 60 -25.00 -3.03 6.81
C SER A 60 -24.66 -2.72 5.36
N THR A 61 -25.55 -2.09 4.62
CA THR A 61 -25.37 -1.69 3.21
C THR A 61 -25.35 -0.17 3.03
N THR A 62 -24.86 0.55 4.05
CA THR A 62 -24.68 2.00 3.97
C THR A 62 -23.73 2.33 2.81
N ASN A 63 -24.12 3.28 1.95
CA ASN A 63 -23.27 3.77 0.88
C ASN A 63 -22.00 4.41 1.47
N THR A 64 -20.83 4.01 0.97
CA THR A 64 -19.51 4.44 1.42
C THR A 64 -18.74 5.21 0.36
N GLU A 65 -19.34 5.50 -0.81
CA GLU A 65 -18.67 6.17 -1.93
C GLU A 65 -18.08 7.53 -1.52
N ASP A 66 -18.85 8.32 -0.77
CA ASP A 66 -18.45 9.65 -0.29
C ASP A 66 -17.67 9.63 1.04
N ILE A 67 -17.32 8.44 1.56
CA ILE A 67 -16.61 8.32 2.83
C ILE A 67 -15.16 7.94 2.55
N ALA A 68 -14.23 8.87 2.85
CA ALA A 68 -12.82 8.63 2.70
C ALA A 68 -12.37 7.41 3.54
N TYR A 69 -11.39 6.68 3.07
CA TYR A 69 -10.80 5.51 3.75
C TYR A 69 -11.75 4.32 4.00
N VAL A 70 -13.04 4.40 3.74
CA VAL A 70 -13.99 3.32 4.05
C VAL A 70 -14.45 2.60 2.78
N ASP A 71 -14.20 1.30 2.73
CA ASP A 71 -14.67 0.40 1.66
C ASP A 71 -16.10 -0.11 1.96
N ALA A 72 -16.35 -0.53 3.21
CA ALA A 72 -17.64 -1.04 3.63
C ALA A 72 -17.86 -0.96 5.14
N PHE A 73 -19.12 -0.88 5.54
CA PHE A 73 -19.54 -1.12 6.92
C PHE A 73 -20.27 -2.47 7.03
N LYS A 74 -20.04 -3.15 8.15
CA LYS A 74 -20.81 -4.33 8.51
C LYS A 74 -21.34 -4.16 9.94
N VAL A 75 -22.65 -4.08 10.07
CA VAL A 75 -23.31 -4.01 11.39
C VAL A 75 -23.74 -5.41 11.80
N THR A 76 -23.38 -5.84 12.99
CA THR A 76 -23.72 -7.15 13.56
C THR A 76 -24.28 -7.01 14.97
N GLN A 77 -25.27 -7.82 15.32
CA GLN A 77 -25.76 -7.92 16.68
C GLN A 77 -24.83 -8.83 17.48
N LEU A 78 -24.26 -8.34 18.58
CA LEU A 78 -23.46 -9.15 19.51
C LEU A 78 -24.33 -9.79 20.60
N ASN A 79 -25.28 -9.03 21.11
CA ASN A 79 -26.24 -9.48 22.09
C ASN A 79 -27.53 -8.63 22.00
N ARG A 80 -28.46 -8.82 22.95
CA ARG A 80 -29.76 -8.17 22.95
C ARG A 80 -29.72 -6.64 22.79
N ASN A 81 -28.74 -5.98 23.43
CA ASN A 81 -28.64 -4.52 23.51
C ASN A 81 -27.28 -3.97 23.04
N THR A 82 -26.46 -4.82 22.40
CA THR A 82 -25.16 -4.43 21.88
C THR A 82 -25.04 -4.78 20.40
N ILE A 83 -24.60 -3.82 19.61
CA ILE A 83 -24.25 -4.02 18.20
C ILE A 83 -22.77 -3.69 17.99
N CYS A 84 -22.17 -4.31 16.97
CA CYS A 84 -20.82 -4.02 16.52
C CYS A 84 -20.86 -3.49 15.09
N ILE A 85 -20.21 -2.36 14.86
CA ILE A 85 -19.95 -1.81 13.53
C ILE A 85 -18.50 -2.17 13.18
N SER A 86 -18.33 -3.08 12.24
CA SER A 86 -17.02 -3.40 11.68
C SER A 86 -16.80 -2.54 10.44
N VAL A 87 -15.75 -1.72 10.46
CA VAL A 87 -15.33 -0.90 9.33
C VAL A 87 -14.30 -1.70 8.53
N LYS A 88 -14.51 -1.78 7.23
CA LYS A 88 -13.51 -2.25 6.28
C LYS A 88 -12.93 -1.05 5.59
N GLU A 89 -11.66 -0.74 5.90
CA GLU A 89 -10.98 0.38 5.26
C GLU A 89 -10.52 0.05 3.84
N LYS A 90 -10.52 1.06 2.96
CA LYS A 90 -9.90 1.00 1.63
C LYS A 90 -8.41 0.75 1.85
N LYS A 91 -7.87 -0.31 1.24
CA LYS A 91 -6.43 -0.60 1.34
C LYS A 91 -5.69 0.12 0.23
N THR A 92 -4.83 1.04 0.61
CA THR A 92 -3.85 1.62 -0.30
C THR A 92 -2.80 0.58 -0.67
N VAL A 93 -2.46 0.49 -1.93
CA VAL A 93 -1.46 -0.45 -2.44
C VAL A 93 -0.22 0.23 -2.98
N GLY A 94 -0.31 1.52 -3.29
CA GLY A 94 0.79 2.31 -3.79
C GLY A 94 0.53 3.79 -3.64
N CYS A 95 1.57 4.58 -3.77
CA CYS A 95 1.48 6.03 -3.84
C CYS A 95 2.38 6.60 -4.94
N ILE A 96 2.00 7.76 -5.45
CA ILE A 96 2.73 8.55 -6.42
C ILE A 96 2.88 9.97 -5.88
N ARG A 97 3.86 10.71 -6.35
CA ARG A 97 3.98 12.14 -6.03
C ARG A 97 3.26 12.98 -7.08
N TYR A 98 2.39 13.86 -6.62
CA TYR A 98 1.72 14.84 -7.45
C TYR A 98 1.75 16.20 -6.76
N LEU A 99 2.37 17.19 -7.40
CA LEU A 99 2.67 18.47 -6.77
C LEU A 99 3.44 18.27 -5.45
N ASP A 100 2.95 18.81 -4.35
CA ASP A 100 3.57 18.73 -3.03
C ASP A 100 2.96 17.66 -2.12
N SER A 101 2.21 16.68 -2.70
CA SER A 101 1.51 15.64 -1.95
C SER A 101 1.78 14.26 -2.50
N TYR A 102 1.71 13.25 -1.64
CA TYR A 102 1.66 11.84 -2.01
C TYR A 102 0.21 11.44 -2.19
N ILE A 103 -0.11 10.87 -3.34
CA ILE A 103 -1.44 10.43 -3.74
C ILE A 103 -1.48 8.91 -3.66
N TYR A 104 -2.30 8.41 -2.75
CA TYR A 104 -2.44 6.98 -2.50
C TYR A 104 -3.58 6.39 -3.31
N PHE A 105 -3.37 5.21 -3.86
CA PHE A 105 -4.36 4.51 -4.67
C PHE A 105 -4.58 3.07 -4.20
N ASP A 106 -5.76 2.55 -4.50
CA ASP A 106 -6.14 1.17 -4.20
C ASP A 106 -5.73 0.21 -5.33
N ARG A 107 -6.05 -1.09 -5.14
CA ARG A 107 -5.79 -2.16 -6.12
C ARG A 107 -6.50 -1.97 -7.48
N ASN A 108 -7.47 -1.08 -7.59
CA ASN A 108 -8.15 -0.75 -8.82
C ASN A 108 -7.54 0.49 -9.49
N GLY A 109 -6.54 1.10 -8.82
CA GLY A 109 -5.92 2.35 -9.23
C GLY A 109 -6.79 3.57 -8.93
N ILE A 110 -7.75 3.44 -8.00
CA ILE A 110 -8.63 4.53 -7.59
C ILE A 110 -7.91 5.36 -6.52
N PHE A 111 -8.00 6.68 -6.65
CA PHE A 111 -7.50 7.62 -5.65
C PHE A 111 -8.25 7.45 -4.32
N VAL A 112 -7.51 7.18 -3.25
CA VAL A 112 -8.07 6.96 -1.91
C VAL A 112 -7.85 8.17 -1.03
N GLU A 113 -6.62 8.68 -0.99
CA GLU A 113 -6.23 9.77 -0.10
C GLU A 113 -5.01 10.54 -0.60
N GLY A 114 -4.82 11.76 -0.10
CA GLY A 114 -3.62 12.56 -0.30
C GLY A 114 -2.99 12.95 1.03
N SER A 115 -1.66 12.88 1.13
CA SER A 115 -0.90 13.26 2.32
C SER A 115 0.35 14.05 1.95
N GLN A 116 0.75 15.00 2.79
CA GLN A 116 2.05 15.68 2.64
C GLN A 116 3.20 14.81 3.13
N ASN A 117 2.93 13.87 4.05
CA ASN A 117 3.90 12.94 4.57
C ASN A 117 3.75 11.60 3.86
N ARG A 118 4.88 11.01 3.45
CA ARG A 118 4.90 9.67 2.88
C ARG A 118 4.70 8.62 3.99
N ASP A 119 3.86 7.64 3.71
CA ASP A 119 3.82 6.38 4.45
C ASP A 119 4.85 5.41 3.82
N GLU A 120 5.92 5.11 4.55
CA GLU A 120 7.00 4.23 4.08
C GLU A 120 6.58 2.76 3.98
N THR A 121 5.44 2.39 4.55
CA THR A 121 4.88 1.03 4.45
C THR A 121 4.14 0.79 3.13
N VAL A 122 3.94 1.85 2.33
CA VAL A 122 3.27 1.80 1.04
C VAL A 122 4.28 2.00 -0.09
N PRO A 123 4.30 1.14 -1.13
CA PRO A 123 5.18 1.29 -2.29
C PRO A 123 5.05 2.66 -2.95
N TYR A 124 6.18 3.34 -3.14
CA TYR A 124 6.23 4.66 -3.78
C TYR A 124 6.72 4.53 -5.22
N PHE A 125 5.92 5.05 -6.14
CA PHE A 125 6.20 5.06 -7.57
C PHE A 125 6.57 6.46 -8.04
N ASP A 126 7.81 6.61 -8.53
CA ASP A 126 8.32 7.85 -9.09
C ASP A 126 8.37 7.78 -10.64
N GLY A 127 8.38 8.94 -11.28
CA GLY A 127 8.44 9.06 -12.74
C GLY A 127 7.09 8.82 -13.45
N ILE A 128 6.01 8.54 -12.72
CA ILE A 128 4.67 8.40 -13.30
C ILE A 128 4.06 9.79 -13.54
N GLN A 129 3.69 10.06 -14.80
CA GLN A 129 3.04 11.32 -15.16
C GLN A 129 1.52 11.20 -14.98
N VAL A 130 0.98 12.08 -14.12
CA VAL A 130 -0.45 12.16 -13.84
C VAL A 130 -1.05 13.34 -14.60
N ASN A 131 -2.13 13.11 -15.32
CA ASN A 131 -2.86 14.16 -16.05
C ASN A 131 -3.83 14.90 -15.11
N SER A 132 -4.62 14.15 -14.35
CA SER A 132 -5.60 14.69 -13.41
C SER A 132 -5.85 13.73 -12.24
N ILE A 133 -6.28 14.31 -11.11
CA ILE A 133 -6.63 13.56 -9.90
C ILE A 133 -8.00 14.02 -9.44
N VAL A 134 -8.93 13.06 -9.33
CA VAL A 134 -10.25 13.27 -8.77
C VAL A 134 -10.48 12.23 -7.66
N MET A 135 -11.00 12.67 -6.53
CA MET A 135 -11.27 11.80 -5.39
C MET A 135 -12.24 10.67 -5.78
N ASP A 136 -11.96 9.46 -5.32
CA ASP A 136 -12.72 8.24 -5.59
C ASP A 136 -12.83 7.85 -7.08
N GLU A 137 -12.04 8.48 -7.94
CA GLU A 137 -11.93 8.10 -9.35
C GLU A 137 -10.58 7.43 -9.63
N LYS A 138 -10.54 6.67 -10.73
CA LYS A 138 -9.30 6.06 -11.20
C LYS A 138 -8.30 7.14 -11.62
N LEU A 139 -7.06 7.00 -11.18
CA LEU A 139 -5.97 7.92 -11.53
C LEU A 139 -5.81 7.99 -13.05
N ASP A 140 -5.90 9.20 -13.60
CA ASP A 140 -5.62 9.47 -15.00
C ASP A 140 -4.11 9.64 -15.21
N ILE A 141 -3.47 8.55 -15.58
CA ILE A 141 -2.01 8.44 -15.72
C ILE A 141 -1.67 8.33 -17.22
N LYS A 142 -0.60 9.00 -17.61
CA LYS A 142 -0.06 8.84 -18.97
C LYS A 142 0.55 7.43 -19.13
N GLY A 143 0.01 6.66 -20.06
CA GLY A 143 0.41 5.29 -20.36
C GLY A 143 -0.60 4.27 -19.82
N ASP A 144 -1.28 3.57 -20.73
CA ASP A 144 -2.43 2.70 -20.40
C ASP A 144 -2.08 1.52 -19.49
N THR A 145 -0.84 1.06 -19.50
CA THR A 145 -0.39 -0.11 -18.72
C THR A 145 0.31 0.27 -17.41
N VAL A 146 0.81 1.50 -17.26
CA VAL A 146 1.66 1.91 -16.13
C VAL A 146 0.97 1.71 -14.78
N LEU A 147 -0.29 2.12 -14.67
CA LEU A 147 -1.05 1.95 -13.43
C LEU A 147 -1.28 0.47 -13.08
N ASN A 148 -1.60 -0.34 -14.09
CA ASN A 148 -1.78 -1.77 -13.89
C ASN A 148 -0.47 -2.45 -13.46
N THR A 149 0.66 -2.04 -14.04
CA THR A 149 1.99 -2.51 -13.67
C THR A 149 2.35 -2.10 -12.24
N ALA A 150 2.05 -0.85 -11.83
CA ALA A 150 2.26 -0.38 -10.47
C ALA A 150 1.42 -1.19 -9.46
N VAL A 151 0.15 -1.46 -9.75
CA VAL A 151 -0.73 -2.29 -8.91
C VAL A 151 -0.23 -3.74 -8.82
N ALA A 152 0.24 -4.31 -9.95
CA ALA A 152 0.79 -5.67 -9.96
C ALA A 152 2.06 -5.76 -9.10
N LEU A 153 3.00 -4.83 -9.26
CA LEU A 153 4.21 -4.73 -8.43
C LEU A 153 3.85 -4.59 -6.95
N SER A 154 2.94 -3.67 -6.60
CA SER A 154 2.50 -3.48 -5.22
C SER A 154 1.98 -4.77 -4.59
N THR A 155 1.22 -5.55 -5.35
CA THR A 155 0.69 -6.84 -4.89
C THR A 155 1.81 -7.84 -4.62
N ILE A 156 2.83 -7.88 -5.49
CA ILE A 156 4.01 -8.75 -5.32
C ILE A 156 4.82 -8.33 -4.09
N PHE A 157 5.06 -7.03 -3.90
CA PHE A 157 5.82 -6.52 -2.75
C PHE A 157 5.13 -6.83 -1.42
N GLN A 158 3.83 -6.56 -1.32
CA GLN A 158 3.06 -6.84 -0.10
C GLN A 158 2.99 -8.34 0.21
N LYS A 159 2.85 -9.19 -0.81
CA LYS A 159 2.80 -10.65 -0.63
C LYS A 159 4.11 -11.22 -0.09
N ASN A 160 5.25 -10.62 -0.45
CA ASN A 160 6.57 -11.14 -0.13
C ASN A 160 7.29 -10.32 0.97
N ASP A 161 6.62 -9.30 1.53
CA ASP A 161 7.19 -8.37 2.52
C ASP A 161 8.52 -7.76 2.05
N MET A 162 8.54 -7.32 0.77
CA MET A 162 9.72 -6.81 0.07
C MET A 162 9.41 -5.48 -0.63
N ILE A 163 9.07 -4.47 0.15
CA ILE A 163 8.78 -3.13 -0.39
C ILE A 163 10.11 -2.41 -0.63
N PRO A 164 10.40 -1.93 -1.87
CA PRO A 164 11.57 -1.13 -2.14
C PRO A 164 11.44 0.29 -1.56
N ASP A 165 12.55 0.97 -1.36
CA ASP A 165 12.56 2.37 -0.90
C ASP A 165 11.80 3.27 -1.87
N HIS A 166 11.97 3.04 -3.18
CA HIS A 166 11.10 3.58 -4.22
C HIS A 166 11.19 2.77 -5.52
N ILE A 167 10.19 2.93 -6.39
CA ILE A 167 10.11 2.34 -7.71
C ILE A 167 10.15 3.47 -8.73
N GLN A 168 11.11 3.42 -9.64
CA GLN A 168 11.32 4.47 -10.65
C GLN A 168 10.87 3.98 -12.02
N PHE A 169 10.04 4.79 -12.69
CA PHE A 169 9.73 4.66 -14.11
C PHE A 169 10.49 5.73 -14.88
N ASP A 170 11.29 5.32 -15.84
CA ASP A 170 11.96 6.26 -16.74
C ASP A 170 11.01 6.81 -17.83
N SER A 171 11.50 7.73 -18.65
CA SER A 171 10.71 8.33 -19.75
C SER A 171 10.24 7.31 -20.80
N SER A 172 10.84 6.14 -20.85
CA SER A 172 10.45 5.02 -21.71
C SER A 172 9.59 3.99 -20.99
N TYR A 173 9.20 4.24 -19.72
CA TYR A 173 8.52 3.31 -18.83
C TYR A 173 9.30 2.03 -18.51
N SER A 174 10.65 2.11 -18.48
CA SER A 174 11.47 1.06 -17.89
C SER A 174 11.47 1.21 -16.39
N ILE A 175 11.48 0.09 -15.67
CA ILE A 175 11.26 0.00 -14.25
C ILE A 175 12.57 -0.32 -13.54
N SER A 176 12.89 0.46 -12.51
CA SER A 176 13.98 0.20 -11.57
C SER A 176 13.44 0.17 -10.14
N LEU A 177 13.87 -0.81 -9.35
CA LEU A 177 13.54 -0.91 -7.92
C LEU A 177 14.78 -0.56 -7.11
N ILE A 178 14.63 0.30 -6.11
CA ILE A 178 15.72 0.76 -5.26
C ILE A 178 15.56 0.14 -3.87
N TYR A 179 16.59 -0.57 -3.41
CA TYR A 179 16.70 -1.20 -2.09
C TYR A 179 18.03 -0.78 -1.43
N GLY A 180 18.03 0.35 -0.74
CA GLY A 180 19.25 0.95 -0.22
C GLY A 180 20.26 1.23 -1.34
N ASP A 181 21.43 0.60 -1.25
CA ASP A 181 22.50 0.75 -2.25
C ASP A 181 22.37 -0.21 -3.46
N ILE A 182 21.32 -1.02 -3.52
CA ILE A 182 21.07 -1.95 -4.63
C ILE A 182 19.99 -1.38 -5.54
N THR A 183 20.31 -1.27 -6.83
CA THR A 183 19.34 -0.97 -7.89
C THR A 183 19.02 -2.22 -8.67
N VAL A 184 17.75 -2.62 -8.74
CA VAL A 184 17.27 -3.73 -9.56
C VAL A 184 16.68 -3.16 -10.85
N GLN A 185 17.30 -3.41 -11.97
CA GLN A 185 16.79 -2.99 -13.29
C GLN A 185 15.86 -4.07 -13.85
N LEU A 186 14.54 -3.85 -13.76
CA LEU A 186 13.54 -4.76 -14.31
C LEU A 186 13.29 -4.53 -15.81
N GLY A 187 13.60 -3.32 -16.32
CA GLY A 187 13.27 -2.93 -17.68
C GLY A 187 11.75 -2.83 -17.90
N LYS A 188 11.25 -3.39 -19.00
CA LYS A 188 9.81 -3.36 -19.33
C LYS A 188 9.00 -4.33 -18.47
N ASP A 189 7.69 -4.13 -18.44
CA ASP A 189 6.70 -4.93 -17.70
C ASP A 189 6.45 -6.34 -18.27
N ALA A 190 7.06 -6.67 -19.42
CA ALA A 190 7.01 -8.03 -19.94
C ALA A 190 7.62 -9.03 -18.95
N ASP A 191 6.96 -10.18 -18.76
CA ASP A 191 7.37 -11.28 -17.88
C ASP A 191 7.61 -10.84 -16.41
N LEU A 192 6.87 -9.83 -15.95
CA LEU A 192 7.07 -9.17 -14.66
C LEU A 192 7.05 -10.14 -13.47
N GLU A 193 6.14 -11.11 -13.48
CA GLU A 193 6.04 -12.09 -12.40
C GLU A 193 7.29 -13.00 -12.35
N GLU A 194 7.81 -13.43 -13.50
CA GLU A 194 9.03 -14.24 -13.55
C GLU A 194 10.25 -13.45 -13.10
N LYS A 195 10.41 -12.22 -13.58
CA LYS A 195 11.49 -11.31 -13.15
C LYS A 195 11.45 -11.11 -11.64
N MET A 196 10.27 -10.83 -11.08
CA MET A 196 10.12 -10.61 -9.65
C MET A 196 10.38 -11.88 -8.83
N ASN A 197 10.01 -13.07 -9.31
CA ASN A 197 10.35 -14.33 -8.64
C ASN A 197 11.87 -14.52 -8.56
N ARG A 198 12.63 -14.13 -9.59
CA ARG A 198 14.10 -14.16 -9.58
C ARG A 198 14.66 -13.11 -8.62
N VAL A 199 14.12 -11.88 -8.62
CA VAL A 199 14.51 -10.83 -7.65
C VAL A 199 14.33 -11.33 -6.22
N ILE A 200 13.18 -11.90 -5.88
CA ILE A 200 12.88 -12.46 -4.56
C ILE A 200 13.92 -13.52 -4.14
N ALA A 201 14.38 -14.34 -5.09
CA ALA A 201 15.37 -15.38 -4.81
C ALA A 201 16.80 -14.86 -4.66
N ILE A 202 17.14 -13.74 -5.32
CA ILE A 202 18.51 -13.23 -5.42
C ILE A 202 18.76 -12.11 -4.39
N LEU A 203 17.83 -11.17 -4.23
CA LEU A 203 18.01 -9.98 -3.40
C LEU A 203 18.51 -10.28 -1.98
N PRO A 204 18.01 -11.29 -1.25
CA PRO A 204 18.51 -11.64 0.08
C PRO A 204 19.99 -12.06 0.09
N LYS A 205 20.52 -12.58 -1.05
CA LYS A 205 21.91 -13.07 -1.15
C LYS A 205 22.92 -11.95 -1.39
N ILE A 206 22.46 -10.81 -1.90
CA ILE A 206 23.28 -9.63 -2.19
C ILE A 206 23.01 -8.48 -1.21
N GLN A 207 22.20 -8.72 -0.18
CA GLN A 207 21.91 -7.74 0.85
C GLN A 207 23.19 -7.24 1.52
N GLY A 208 23.30 -5.93 1.70
CA GLY A 208 24.50 -5.28 2.25
C GLY A 208 25.62 -5.01 1.24
N LYS A 209 25.42 -5.39 -0.03
CA LYS A 209 26.29 -5.00 -1.13
C LYS A 209 25.76 -3.73 -1.81
N LYS A 210 26.61 -3.10 -2.63
CA LYS A 210 26.26 -1.95 -3.46
C LYS A 210 26.41 -2.31 -4.92
N GLY A 211 25.41 -1.99 -5.76
CA GLY A 211 25.52 -2.31 -7.17
C GLY A 211 24.18 -2.42 -7.90
N ILE A 212 24.23 -2.96 -9.12
CA ILE A 212 23.09 -3.08 -10.03
C ILE A 212 22.80 -4.57 -10.29
N LEU A 213 21.55 -4.97 -10.06
CA LEU A 213 21.04 -6.29 -10.44
C LEU A 213 20.23 -6.17 -11.74
N HIS A 214 20.74 -6.79 -12.79
CA HIS A 214 20.14 -6.78 -14.12
C HIS A 214 19.08 -7.87 -14.26
N MET A 215 17.82 -7.45 -14.48
CA MET A 215 16.62 -8.31 -14.63
C MET A 215 15.77 -7.94 -15.84
N GLU A 216 16.35 -7.21 -16.82
CA GLU A 216 15.61 -6.72 -17.98
C GLU A 216 15.12 -7.85 -18.90
N SER A 217 15.78 -8.99 -18.86
CA SER A 217 15.45 -10.15 -19.71
C SER A 217 15.39 -11.44 -18.90
N VAL A 218 14.34 -12.24 -19.12
CA VAL A 218 14.21 -13.61 -18.59
C VAL A 218 14.83 -14.66 -19.51
N ALA A 219 15.13 -14.29 -20.77
CA ALA A 219 15.68 -15.21 -21.78
C ALA A 219 17.14 -15.61 -21.54
N THR A 220 17.87 -14.85 -20.72
CA THR A 220 19.24 -15.20 -20.30
C THR A 220 19.22 -15.99 -19.00
N GLU A 221 19.86 -17.17 -19.00
CA GLU A 221 19.98 -18.00 -17.78
C GLU A 221 20.84 -17.36 -16.70
N SER A 222 21.64 -16.33 -17.03
CA SER A 222 22.49 -15.60 -16.08
C SER A 222 21.93 -14.21 -15.82
N ASN A 223 21.39 -14.02 -14.62
CA ASN A 223 21.19 -12.67 -14.08
C ASN A 223 22.53 -12.15 -13.58
N THR A 224 22.91 -10.94 -13.98
CA THR A 224 24.19 -10.35 -13.61
C THR A 224 23.98 -9.34 -12.48
N PHE A 225 24.80 -9.45 -11.43
CA PHE A 225 24.92 -8.43 -10.41
C PHE A 225 26.28 -7.72 -10.63
N GLU A 226 26.24 -6.46 -10.96
CA GLU A 226 27.42 -5.60 -11.05
C GLU A 226 27.63 -4.94 -9.69
N GLU A 227 28.62 -5.44 -8.94
CA GLU A 227 29.00 -4.88 -7.65
C GLU A 227 29.83 -3.61 -7.86
N GLU A 228 29.43 -2.50 -7.25
CA GLU A 228 30.23 -1.29 -7.20
C GLU A 228 31.32 -1.46 -6.16
N LEU A 229 32.54 -1.72 -6.62
CA LEU A 229 33.71 -1.80 -5.74
C LEU A 229 34.02 -0.39 -5.20
N GLU A 230 34.12 -0.23 -3.88
CA GLU A 230 34.67 0.98 -3.29
C GLU A 230 36.10 1.19 -3.84
N GLN A 231 36.27 2.22 -4.65
CA GLN A 231 37.60 2.69 -4.98
C GLN A 231 38.22 3.16 -3.66
N LYS A 232 39.19 2.38 -3.12
CA LYS A 232 40.02 2.88 -2.06
C LYS A 232 40.71 4.14 -2.55
N GLU A 233 40.27 5.29 -2.06
CA GLU A 233 41.00 6.53 -2.28
C GLU A 233 42.42 6.32 -1.76
N VAL A 234 43.40 6.35 -2.65
CA VAL A 234 44.81 6.35 -2.29
C VAL A 234 45.08 7.75 -1.75
N THR A 235 44.94 7.89 -0.44
CA THR A 235 45.37 9.12 0.26
C THR A 235 46.85 9.10 0.44
N ALA A 236 47.48 10.29 0.60
CA ALA A 236 48.92 10.40 0.83
C ALA A 236 49.42 9.62 2.07
N GLU A 237 48.50 9.26 3.00
CA GLU A 237 48.78 8.49 4.20
C GLU A 237 48.87 6.98 3.97
N ASN A 238 48.18 6.44 2.93
CA ASN A 238 48.23 5.00 2.63
C ASN A 238 49.01 4.67 1.35
N TRP A 239 49.64 5.67 0.75
CA TRP A 239 50.52 5.51 -0.39
C TRP A 239 51.91 5.09 0.09
N ASN A 240 52.30 3.84 -0.12
CA ASN A 240 53.60 3.25 0.30
C ASN A 240 54.62 3.17 -0.85
N GLY A 241 54.29 3.75 -2.02
CA GLY A 241 55.24 3.84 -3.13
C GLY A 241 56.14 5.07 -3.01
N GLY A 242 57.41 4.89 -3.18
CA GLY A 242 58.42 5.95 -3.19
C GLY A 242 59.56 5.61 -4.17
N TYR A 243 60.46 6.58 -4.39
CA TYR A 243 61.70 6.35 -5.12
C TYR A 243 62.83 6.41 -4.09
N ASP A 244 63.82 5.50 -4.25
CA ASP A 244 65.07 5.54 -3.49
C ASP A 244 65.96 6.73 -3.95
N GLU A 245 67.08 6.94 -3.23
CA GLU A 245 68.04 8.01 -3.53
C GLU A 245 68.65 7.87 -4.94
N ASP A 246 68.58 6.68 -5.54
CA ASP A 246 69.04 6.36 -6.89
C ASP A 246 67.94 6.48 -7.97
N GLY A 247 66.72 6.85 -7.59
CA GLY A 247 65.57 7.08 -8.47
C GLY A 247 64.83 5.82 -8.87
N ASN A 248 65.00 4.69 -8.17
CA ASN A 248 64.26 3.46 -8.42
C ASN A 248 62.96 3.45 -7.60
N TYR A 249 61.86 2.93 -8.17
CA TYR A 249 60.60 2.79 -7.51
C TYR A 249 60.63 1.69 -6.42
N THR A 250 60.24 2.05 -5.20
CA THR A 250 60.32 1.16 -4.02
C THR A 250 58.93 0.65 -3.56
N GLY A 251 57.88 0.85 -4.33
CA GLY A 251 56.55 0.32 -3.99
C GLY A 251 56.46 -1.19 -4.22
N ASP A 252 55.86 -1.91 -3.26
CA ASP A 252 55.61 -3.34 -3.37
C ASP A 252 54.51 -3.57 -4.45
N GLY A 253 54.95 -3.95 -5.66
CA GLY A 253 54.07 -4.21 -6.79
C GLY A 253 53.33 -5.53 -6.71
N GLU A 254 52.46 -5.72 -5.76
CA GLU A 254 51.43 -6.76 -5.82
C GLU A 254 50.20 -6.15 -6.56
N TYR A 255 50.16 -6.40 -7.85
CA TYR A 255 48.90 -6.31 -8.60
C TYR A 255 48.23 -7.67 -8.46
N ASP A 256 47.20 -7.80 -7.60
CA ASP A 256 46.30 -8.92 -7.63
C ASP A 256 45.47 -8.81 -8.91
N GLU A 257 45.61 -9.80 -9.80
CA GLU A 257 44.83 -10.01 -11.03
C GLU A 257 43.39 -10.46 -10.71
#